data_77e2742d28a1779b80bc22e3dac770e4
#
_entry.id   77e2742d28a1779b80bc22e3dac770e4
#
_cell.length_a   1.000
_cell.length_b   1.000
_cell.length_c   1.000
_cell.angle_alpha   90.00
_cell.angle_beta   90.00
_cell.angle_gamma   90.00
#
_symmetry.space_group_name_H-M   'P 1'
#
loop_
_entity.id
_entity.type
_entity.pdbx_description
1 polymer ?
#
loop_
_entity_poly.entity_id
_entity_poly.type
_entity_poly.pdbx_seq_one_letter_code
_entity_poly.pdbx_strand_id
1 'polypeptide(L)'
;MNKNNIIGFLLIAVVLIGFSWYNQPSAEEQRAAFVQDSIAKAKHAEMEKASKTAAVKRQADAKAKIEADSTALFYSALKGQAQKVVLKNEKVELTLNTKGGTVEKAVIKGYVGHNLQVKDGSADQKDVTLFDGNDQSLKFMLEAKEANIITSDLYFTPSNVTDKSVTMTAVAGPGKTLSMTYTLGDDYMLHMSLQAEGMAGLFSPSCNKMSIDWSDKARQQERGFMFENRYTTLTYHEAEGGTDHLNEGSEKIDEKIEETIDWVSFKNQFFSAIMVAKDNFDKDAFMTSIPQEKGSGYLKQFQAKMKTAFDPTGKKASEFEFYFGPNDFQILKN
;
A
#
# COMPACT_ATOMS: atom_id res chain seq x y z
N MET A 1 -51.03 27.65 11.73
CA MET A 1 -50.75 26.60 12.74
C MET A 1 -51.61 26.91 13.95
N ASN A 2 -52.48 25.97 14.36
CA ASN A 2 -53.41 26.18 15.46
C ASN A 2 -52.67 26.32 16.81
N LYS A 3 -53.10 27.29 17.67
CA LYS A 3 -52.48 27.50 18.99
C LYS A 3 -52.35 26.22 19.82
N ASN A 4 -53.30 25.29 19.68
CA ASN A 4 -53.28 24.00 20.38
C ASN A 4 -52.15 23.08 19.93
N ASN A 5 -51.75 23.14 18.66
CA ASN A 5 -50.62 22.33 18.12
C ASN A 5 -49.27 22.86 18.64
N ILE A 6 -49.15 24.19 18.81
CA ILE A 6 -47.91 24.79 19.37
C ILE A 6 -47.75 24.40 20.84
N ILE A 7 -48.85 24.42 21.61
CA ILE A 7 -48.84 23.99 23.02
C ILE A 7 -48.49 22.50 23.13
N GLY A 8 -49.03 21.65 22.24
CA GLY A 8 -48.68 20.21 22.19
C GLY A 8 -47.18 19.95 21.90
N PHE A 9 -46.62 20.68 20.94
CA PHE A 9 -45.16 20.57 20.64
C PHE A 9 -44.30 21.08 21.81
N LEU A 10 -44.71 22.16 22.48
CA LEU A 10 -43.98 22.65 23.64
C LEU A 10 -44.02 21.66 24.81
N LEU A 11 -45.15 21.02 25.08
CA LEU A 11 -45.27 19.99 26.11
C LEU A 11 -44.40 18.75 25.80
N ILE A 12 -44.40 18.30 24.55
CA ILE A 12 -43.52 17.19 24.12
C ILE A 12 -42.05 17.56 24.26
N ALA A 13 -41.66 18.76 23.88
CA ALA A 13 -40.28 19.23 24.03
C ALA A 13 -39.85 19.28 25.50
N VAL A 14 -40.73 19.79 26.41
CA VAL A 14 -40.45 19.81 27.86
C VAL A 14 -40.28 18.40 28.42
N VAL A 15 -41.13 17.44 28.01
CA VAL A 15 -41.05 16.04 28.44
C VAL A 15 -39.76 15.40 27.94
N LEU A 16 -39.38 15.63 26.67
CA LEU A 16 -38.16 15.09 26.10
C LEU A 16 -36.90 15.66 26.77
N ILE A 17 -36.89 16.98 27.04
CA ILE A 17 -35.79 17.63 27.75
C ILE A 17 -35.69 17.10 29.18
N GLY A 18 -36.82 17.01 29.88
CA GLY A 18 -36.88 16.48 31.25
C GLY A 18 -36.42 15.02 31.32
N PHE A 19 -36.85 14.19 30.38
CA PHE A 19 -36.42 12.80 30.28
C PHE A 19 -34.92 12.68 29.92
N SER A 20 -34.42 13.50 29.01
CA SER A 20 -32.99 13.56 28.66
C SER A 20 -32.14 13.97 29.87
N TRP A 21 -32.60 14.92 30.65
CA TRP A 21 -31.90 15.38 31.85
C TRP A 21 -31.92 14.37 33.00
N TYR A 22 -33.05 13.66 33.17
CA TYR A 22 -33.20 12.60 34.17
C TYR A 22 -32.36 11.38 33.86
N ASN A 23 -32.19 11.04 32.57
CA ASN A 23 -31.40 9.90 32.10
C ASN A 23 -29.93 10.23 31.78
N GLN A 24 -29.46 11.45 32.05
CA GLN A 24 -28.03 11.73 31.87
C GLN A 24 -27.23 10.94 32.90
N PRO A 25 -26.27 10.11 32.43
CA PRO A 25 -25.38 9.40 33.33
C PRO A 25 -24.61 10.40 34.19
N SER A 26 -24.43 10.10 35.45
CA SER A 26 -23.72 10.95 36.39
C SER A 26 -22.28 11.20 35.91
N ALA A 27 -21.70 12.35 36.31
CA ALA A 27 -20.30 12.65 35.95
C ALA A 27 -19.31 11.56 36.40
N GLU A 28 -19.69 10.81 37.43
CA GLU A 28 -18.90 9.70 37.96
C GLU A 28 -19.02 8.45 37.07
N GLU A 29 -20.22 8.15 36.56
CA GLU A 29 -20.45 7.04 35.60
C GLU A 29 -19.79 7.34 34.26
N GLN A 30 -19.84 8.58 33.77
CA GLN A 30 -19.15 8.97 32.54
C GLN A 30 -17.61 8.84 32.68
N ARG A 31 -17.06 9.25 33.82
CA ARG A 31 -15.62 9.07 34.11
C ARG A 31 -15.24 7.59 34.23
N ALA A 32 -16.06 6.79 34.91
CA ALA A 32 -15.83 5.34 35.02
C ALA A 32 -15.87 4.65 33.65
N ALA A 33 -16.85 4.99 32.80
CA ALA A 33 -16.95 4.47 31.44
C ALA A 33 -15.76 4.88 30.57
N PHE A 34 -15.32 6.16 30.65
CA PHE A 34 -14.14 6.63 29.93
C PHE A 34 -12.85 5.94 30.37
N VAL A 35 -12.66 5.75 31.68
CA VAL A 35 -11.50 5.02 32.22
C VAL A 35 -11.52 3.56 31.77
N GLN A 36 -12.69 2.92 31.81
CA GLN A 36 -12.85 1.52 31.39
C GLN A 36 -12.60 1.34 29.88
N ASP A 37 -13.08 2.25 29.04
CA ASP A 37 -12.82 2.27 27.58
C ASP A 37 -11.33 2.51 27.30
N SER A 38 -10.69 3.43 28.03
CA SER A 38 -9.26 3.71 27.91
C SER A 38 -8.39 2.51 28.30
N ILE A 39 -8.76 1.80 29.38
CA ILE A 39 -8.06 0.57 29.81
C ILE A 39 -8.28 -0.55 28.77
N ALA A 40 -9.49 -0.69 28.24
CA ALA A 40 -9.79 -1.70 27.22
C ALA A 40 -9.01 -1.44 25.93
N LYS A 41 -8.93 -0.19 25.47
CA LYS A 41 -8.13 0.23 24.31
C LYS A 41 -6.64 0.02 24.52
N ALA A 42 -6.12 0.36 25.71
CA ALA A 42 -4.71 0.12 26.06
C ALA A 42 -4.37 -1.37 26.06
N LYS A 43 -5.23 -2.20 26.66
CA LYS A 43 -5.05 -3.66 26.69
C LYS A 43 -5.14 -4.28 25.29
N HIS A 44 -6.07 -3.80 24.46
CA HIS A 44 -6.17 -4.26 23.07
C HIS A 44 -4.94 -3.89 22.26
N ALA A 45 -4.43 -2.67 22.40
CA ALA A 45 -3.20 -2.20 21.75
C ALA A 45 -1.96 -3.00 22.20
N GLU A 46 -1.89 -3.34 23.50
CA GLU A 46 -0.79 -4.16 24.04
C GLU A 46 -0.86 -5.61 23.53
N MET A 47 -2.04 -6.21 23.47
CA MET A 47 -2.24 -7.54 22.90
C MET A 47 -1.92 -7.58 21.41
N GLU A 48 -2.34 -6.56 20.66
CA GLU A 48 -2.02 -6.43 19.23
C GLU A 48 -0.51 -6.28 19.01
N LYS A 49 0.15 -5.44 19.81
CA LYS A 49 1.61 -5.27 19.78
C LYS A 49 2.34 -6.57 20.12
N ALA A 50 1.89 -7.30 21.13
CA ALA A 50 2.46 -8.59 21.51
C ALA A 50 2.26 -9.64 20.40
N SER A 51 1.07 -9.69 19.78
CA SER A 51 0.77 -10.57 18.65
C SER A 51 1.65 -10.26 17.44
N LYS A 52 1.79 -8.98 17.06
CA LYS A 52 2.70 -8.52 15.98
C LYS A 52 4.15 -8.91 16.25
N THR A 53 4.62 -8.70 17.50
CA THR A 53 6.00 -9.06 17.90
C THR A 53 6.23 -10.57 17.83
N ALA A 54 5.25 -11.38 18.27
CA ALA A 54 5.34 -12.85 18.20
C ALA A 54 5.32 -13.34 16.74
N ALA A 55 4.53 -12.72 15.86
CA ALA A 55 4.49 -13.04 14.44
C ALA A 55 5.83 -12.72 13.75
N VAL A 56 6.41 -11.55 14.02
CA VAL A 56 7.73 -11.15 13.50
C VAL A 56 8.82 -12.13 13.97
N LYS A 57 8.80 -12.52 15.25
CA LYS A 57 9.76 -13.50 15.77
C LYS A 57 9.62 -14.86 15.10
N ARG A 58 8.40 -15.38 14.96
CA ARG A 58 8.16 -16.65 14.25
C ARG A 58 8.67 -16.62 12.82
N GLN A 59 8.45 -15.51 12.13
CA GLN A 59 8.94 -15.32 10.76
C GLN A 59 10.47 -15.29 10.70
N ALA A 60 11.13 -14.60 11.64
CA ALA A 60 12.58 -14.57 11.73
C ALA A 60 13.18 -15.96 12.03
N ASP A 61 12.58 -16.70 12.96
CA ASP A 61 13.01 -18.06 13.33
C ASP A 61 12.82 -19.03 12.14
N ALA A 62 11.70 -18.93 11.41
CA ALA A 62 11.45 -19.73 10.22
C ALA A 62 12.48 -19.41 9.11
N LYS A 63 12.76 -18.13 8.87
CA LYS A 63 13.77 -17.70 7.91
C LYS A 63 15.17 -18.23 8.29
N ALA A 64 15.58 -18.13 9.55
CA ALA A 64 16.86 -18.65 10.03
C ALA A 64 16.99 -20.16 9.82
N LYS A 65 15.91 -20.95 10.02
CA LYS A 65 15.88 -22.38 9.71
C LYS A 65 16.10 -22.66 8.24
N ILE A 66 15.42 -21.93 7.36
CA ILE A 66 15.58 -22.06 5.90
C ILE A 66 17.00 -21.70 5.47
N GLU A 67 17.58 -20.64 6.03
CA GLU A 67 18.94 -20.20 5.73
C GLU A 67 20.04 -21.20 6.21
N ALA A 68 19.72 -22.01 7.20
CA ALA A 68 20.62 -23.06 7.73
C ALA A 68 20.55 -24.38 6.93
N ASP A 69 19.46 -24.63 6.21
CA ASP A 69 19.25 -25.88 5.46
C ASP A 69 19.30 -25.63 3.97
N SER A 70 20.36 -26.09 3.30
CA SER A 70 20.53 -25.93 1.85
C SER A 70 19.49 -26.66 1.00
N THR A 71 18.71 -27.55 1.59
CA THR A 71 17.59 -28.26 0.94
C THR A 71 16.26 -27.58 1.14
N ALA A 72 16.21 -26.53 1.99
CA ALA A 72 15.00 -25.80 2.28
C ALA A 72 14.48 -25.02 1.05
N LEU A 73 13.17 -24.83 1.02
CA LEU A 73 12.52 -24.05 -0.03
C LEU A 73 13.04 -22.60 -0.04
N PHE A 74 13.25 -22.07 -1.22
CA PHE A 74 13.81 -20.74 -1.44
C PHE A 74 15.23 -20.50 -0.91
N TYR A 75 15.96 -21.55 -0.49
CA TYR A 75 17.34 -21.38 0.01
C TYR A 75 18.21 -20.54 -0.91
N SER A 76 18.23 -20.84 -2.20
CA SER A 76 19.01 -20.09 -3.20
C SER A 76 18.48 -18.66 -3.40
N ALA A 77 17.17 -18.46 -3.29
CA ALA A 77 16.55 -17.15 -3.46
C ALA A 77 16.65 -16.26 -2.21
N LEU A 78 16.95 -16.81 -1.02
CA LEU A 78 17.24 -16.02 0.19
C LEU A 78 18.68 -15.49 0.21
N LYS A 79 19.57 -16.04 -0.62
CA LYS A 79 20.98 -15.68 -0.71
C LYS A 79 21.28 -15.15 -2.11
N GLY A 80 21.65 -13.89 -2.20
CA GLY A 80 21.93 -13.26 -3.48
C GLY A 80 22.50 -11.85 -3.33
N GLN A 81 22.77 -11.24 -4.46
CA GLN A 81 23.13 -9.81 -4.53
C GLN A 81 22.06 -9.08 -5.31
N ALA A 82 21.64 -7.93 -4.78
CA ALA A 82 20.69 -7.07 -5.44
C ALA A 82 21.29 -6.52 -6.75
N GLN A 83 20.55 -6.67 -7.82
CA GLN A 83 20.86 -6.10 -9.14
C GLN A 83 19.73 -5.15 -9.55
N LYS A 84 20.02 -4.25 -10.47
CA LYS A 84 19.05 -3.30 -11.01
C LYS A 84 18.75 -3.67 -12.45
N VAL A 85 17.46 -3.63 -12.81
CA VAL A 85 16.98 -3.74 -14.17
C VAL A 85 16.22 -2.47 -14.51
N VAL A 86 16.52 -1.85 -15.64
CA VAL A 86 15.89 -0.61 -16.08
C VAL A 86 14.93 -0.91 -17.22
N LEU A 87 13.67 -0.52 -17.05
CA LEU A 87 12.68 -0.47 -18.12
C LEU A 87 12.43 1.01 -18.47
N LYS A 88 12.35 1.34 -19.75
CA LYS A 88 12.22 2.73 -20.19
C LYS A 88 11.47 2.85 -21.51
N ASN A 89 10.79 3.96 -21.65
CA ASN A 89 10.22 4.46 -22.90
C ASN A 89 10.50 5.98 -23.02
N GLU A 90 9.83 6.68 -23.91
CA GLU A 90 9.99 8.13 -24.10
C GLU A 90 9.44 8.96 -22.91
N LYS A 91 8.54 8.40 -22.10
CA LYS A 91 7.79 9.11 -21.04
C LYS A 91 8.27 8.79 -19.63
N VAL A 92 8.72 7.56 -19.39
CA VAL A 92 9.05 7.08 -18.06
C VAL A 92 10.28 6.18 -18.07
N GLU A 93 11.03 6.19 -16.97
CA GLU A 93 12.12 5.26 -16.69
C GLU A 93 11.92 4.65 -15.30
N LEU A 94 11.85 3.33 -15.26
CA LEU A 94 11.61 2.54 -14.07
C LEU A 94 12.82 1.68 -13.76
N THR A 95 13.34 1.76 -12.54
CA THR A 95 14.39 0.86 -12.06
C THR A 95 13.77 -0.17 -11.14
N LEU A 96 13.90 -1.45 -11.51
CA LEU A 96 13.48 -2.57 -10.69
C LEU A 96 14.69 -3.12 -9.92
N ASN A 97 14.42 -3.57 -8.69
CA ASN A 97 15.42 -4.23 -7.85
C ASN A 97 15.16 -5.74 -7.83
N THR A 98 16.17 -6.54 -8.11
CA THR A 98 16.04 -8.02 -8.01
C THR A 98 15.82 -8.48 -6.56
N LYS A 99 16.22 -7.69 -5.55
CA LYS A 99 15.78 -7.92 -4.17
C LYS A 99 14.33 -7.45 -4.03
N GLY A 100 13.43 -8.38 -3.79
CA GLY A 100 11.98 -8.12 -3.73
C GLY A 100 11.28 -8.16 -5.09
N GLY A 101 12.02 -8.03 -6.21
CA GLY A 101 11.48 -8.12 -7.57
C GLY A 101 10.62 -6.92 -8.00
N THR A 102 10.67 -5.78 -7.31
CA THR A 102 9.74 -4.66 -7.50
C THR A 102 10.42 -3.38 -8.01
N VAL A 103 9.61 -2.44 -8.50
CA VAL A 103 10.09 -1.09 -8.88
C VAL A 103 10.57 -0.38 -7.63
N GLU A 104 11.80 0.14 -7.65
CA GLU A 104 12.36 0.93 -6.55
C GLU A 104 12.57 2.39 -6.91
N LYS A 105 12.53 2.73 -8.23
CA LYS A 105 12.67 4.11 -8.69
C LYS A 105 11.76 4.32 -9.90
N ALA A 106 11.06 5.46 -9.90
CA ALA A 106 10.26 5.91 -11.03
C ALA A 106 10.59 7.35 -11.38
N VAL A 107 11.01 7.57 -12.63
CA VAL A 107 11.37 8.90 -13.18
C VAL A 107 10.42 9.22 -14.33
N ILE A 108 9.73 10.35 -14.23
CA ILE A 108 8.83 10.89 -15.25
C ILE A 108 9.59 11.91 -16.07
N LYS A 109 9.75 11.62 -17.36
CA LYS A 109 10.56 12.42 -18.27
C LYS A 109 9.79 13.66 -18.77
N GLY A 110 10.55 14.74 -19.00
CA GLY A 110 10.02 15.96 -19.62
C GLY A 110 9.27 16.90 -18.68
N TYR A 111 9.23 16.62 -17.40
CA TYR A 111 8.65 17.49 -16.37
C TYR A 111 9.77 18.02 -15.46
N VAL A 112 9.70 19.32 -15.12
CA VAL A 112 10.65 19.93 -14.19
C VAL A 112 10.09 19.81 -12.77
N GLY A 113 10.83 19.16 -11.87
CA GLY A 113 10.49 19.03 -10.46
C GLY A 113 11.51 19.75 -9.57
N HIS A 114 11.06 20.18 -8.40
CA HIS A 114 11.90 20.73 -7.35
C HIS A 114 12.25 19.61 -6.35
N ASN A 115 13.54 19.29 -6.20
CA ASN A 115 13.97 18.22 -5.33
C ASN A 115 14.87 18.73 -4.22
N LEU A 116 14.33 18.81 -3.00
CA LEU A 116 15.09 19.20 -1.80
C LEU A 116 16.14 18.16 -1.34
N GLN A 117 16.16 16.98 -1.93
CA GLN A 117 17.19 15.95 -1.66
C GLN A 117 18.53 16.31 -2.33
N VAL A 118 18.52 17.23 -3.31
CA VAL A 118 19.71 17.69 -4.01
C VAL A 118 20.36 18.82 -3.21
N LYS A 119 21.58 18.56 -2.69
CA LYS A 119 22.31 19.49 -1.80
C LYS A 119 23.29 20.43 -2.52
N ASP A 120 23.44 20.30 -3.82
CA ASP A 120 24.45 21.04 -4.61
C ASP A 120 23.97 22.42 -5.13
N GLY A 121 22.78 22.87 -4.72
CA GLY A 121 22.18 24.14 -5.15
C GLY A 121 21.34 24.05 -6.43
N SER A 122 21.35 22.91 -7.14
CA SER A 122 20.48 22.65 -8.30
C SER A 122 19.19 21.95 -7.87
N ALA A 123 18.36 22.65 -7.09
CA ALA A 123 17.13 22.09 -6.55
C ALA A 123 16.07 21.76 -7.61
N ASP A 124 16.20 22.32 -8.83
CA ASP A 124 15.31 22.03 -9.94
C ASP A 124 15.90 20.90 -10.79
N GLN A 125 15.10 19.85 -11.02
CA GLN A 125 15.47 18.71 -11.84
C GLN A 125 14.69 18.74 -13.16
N LYS A 126 15.35 18.33 -14.24
CA LYS A 126 14.73 18.25 -15.56
C LYS A 126 13.62 17.20 -15.63
N ASP A 127 13.79 16.10 -14.88
CA ASP A 127 12.84 14.99 -14.83
C ASP A 127 12.35 14.80 -13.40
N VAL A 128 11.07 14.47 -13.24
CA VAL A 128 10.44 14.28 -11.94
C VAL A 128 10.74 12.87 -11.44
N THR A 129 11.32 12.74 -10.25
CA THR A 129 11.47 11.45 -9.56
C THR A 129 10.35 11.30 -8.55
N LEU A 130 9.44 10.35 -8.79
CA LEU A 130 8.33 10.07 -7.86
C LEU A 130 8.85 9.46 -6.57
N PHE A 131 9.69 8.45 -6.67
CA PHE A 131 10.36 7.79 -5.54
C PHE A 131 11.70 7.20 -6.00
N ASP A 132 12.61 6.97 -5.05
CA ASP A 132 13.92 6.36 -5.28
C ASP A 132 14.40 5.60 -4.03
N GLY A 133 14.80 4.35 -4.20
CA GLY A 133 15.35 3.50 -3.15
C GLY A 133 14.33 3.22 -2.04
N ASN A 134 14.63 3.68 -0.83
CA ASN A 134 13.82 3.41 0.36
C ASN A 134 12.57 4.30 0.52
N ASP A 135 12.28 5.16 -0.45
CA ASP A 135 11.04 5.95 -0.40
C ASP A 135 9.82 5.05 -0.55
N GLN A 136 9.93 4.03 -1.40
CA GLN A 136 8.84 3.12 -1.73
C GLN A 136 9.17 1.69 -1.29
N SER A 137 8.15 0.94 -0.88
CA SER A 137 8.23 -0.50 -0.61
C SER A 137 6.96 -1.20 -1.06
N LEU A 138 7.12 -2.25 -1.85
CA LEU A 138 6.02 -3.14 -2.24
C LEU A 138 6.39 -4.57 -1.88
N LYS A 139 5.51 -5.25 -1.14
CA LYS A 139 5.69 -6.65 -0.71
C LYS A 139 4.41 -7.42 -0.99
N PHE A 140 4.59 -8.59 -1.58
CA PHE A 140 3.56 -9.61 -1.67
C PHE A 140 3.85 -10.69 -0.63
N MET A 141 2.82 -11.13 0.09
CA MET A 141 2.92 -12.18 1.08
C MET A 141 1.93 -13.29 0.77
N LEU A 142 2.45 -14.51 0.62
CA LEU A 142 1.70 -15.73 0.35
C LEU A 142 1.73 -16.62 1.60
N GLU A 143 0.56 -17.06 2.07
CA GLU A 143 0.44 -17.95 3.21
C GLU A 143 0.76 -19.39 2.81
N ALA A 144 1.97 -19.85 3.09
CA ALA A 144 2.35 -21.24 2.90
C ALA A 144 2.25 -22.04 4.22
N LYS A 145 2.22 -23.38 4.13
CA LYS A 145 1.99 -24.29 5.27
C LYS A 145 3.01 -24.15 6.39
N GLU A 146 4.27 -23.94 6.04
CA GLU A 146 5.37 -23.90 7.02
C GLU A 146 5.70 -22.47 7.44
N ALA A 147 5.80 -21.54 6.49
CA ALA A 147 6.08 -20.14 6.75
C ALA A 147 5.59 -19.28 5.58
N ASN A 148 5.23 -18.04 5.86
CA ASN A 148 4.84 -17.08 4.83
C ASN A 148 6.00 -16.83 3.86
N ILE A 149 5.68 -16.80 2.57
CA ILE A 149 6.61 -16.39 1.52
C ILE A 149 6.42 -14.87 1.34
N ILE A 150 7.47 -14.11 1.65
CA ILE A 150 7.47 -12.64 1.52
C ILE A 150 8.45 -12.28 0.41
N THR A 151 7.95 -11.63 -0.65
CA THR A 151 8.76 -11.33 -1.82
C THR A 151 9.95 -10.43 -1.52
N SER A 152 9.81 -9.47 -0.59
CA SER A 152 10.92 -8.59 -0.18
C SER A 152 12.10 -9.33 0.46
N ASP A 153 11.91 -10.59 0.89
CA ASP A 153 12.99 -11.41 1.44
C ASP A 153 13.78 -12.14 0.36
N LEU A 154 13.23 -12.25 -0.84
CA LEU A 154 13.77 -13.04 -1.93
C LEU A 154 14.63 -12.23 -2.89
N TYR A 155 15.64 -12.87 -3.46
CA TYR A 155 16.39 -12.40 -4.63
C TYR A 155 15.86 -13.10 -5.86
N PHE A 156 15.45 -12.32 -6.84
CA PHE A 156 14.94 -12.79 -8.11
C PHE A 156 16.05 -12.76 -9.17
N THR A 157 16.06 -13.73 -10.03
CA THR A 157 16.95 -13.78 -11.20
C THR A 157 16.21 -13.17 -12.39
N PRO A 158 16.72 -12.11 -13.01
CA PRO A 158 16.11 -11.52 -14.19
C PRO A 158 16.40 -12.35 -15.43
N SER A 159 15.40 -12.47 -16.30
CA SER A 159 15.50 -13.10 -17.62
C SER A 159 14.61 -12.34 -18.61
N ASN A 160 14.79 -12.61 -19.92
CA ASN A 160 14.06 -11.95 -21.00
C ASN A 160 14.08 -10.42 -20.91
N VAL A 161 15.23 -9.86 -20.52
CA VAL A 161 15.39 -8.43 -20.28
C VAL A 161 15.44 -7.68 -21.61
N THR A 162 14.53 -6.71 -21.75
CA THR A 162 14.52 -5.73 -22.84
C THR A 162 14.34 -4.33 -22.25
N ASP A 163 14.32 -3.27 -23.06
CA ASP A 163 14.00 -1.92 -22.59
C ASP A 163 12.57 -1.82 -22.00
N LYS A 164 11.66 -2.72 -22.35
CA LYS A 164 10.25 -2.68 -21.95
C LYS A 164 9.75 -3.90 -21.18
N SER A 165 10.54 -4.93 -21.03
CA SER A 165 10.08 -6.14 -20.34
C SER A 165 11.18 -6.84 -19.55
N VAL A 166 10.78 -7.54 -18.49
CA VAL A 166 11.63 -8.44 -17.73
C VAL A 166 10.78 -9.49 -17.02
N THR A 167 11.30 -10.70 -16.92
CA THR A 167 10.76 -11.73 -16.02
C THR A 167 11.74 -11.90 -14.85
N MET A 168 11.25 -11.70 -13.64
CA MET A 168 11.95 -11.88 -12.38
C MET A 168 11.54 -13.22 -11.76
N THR A 169 12.46 -14.15 -11.54
CA THR A 169 12.15 -15.50 -11.03
C THR A 169 12.90 -15.81 -9.75
N ALA A 170 12.18 -16.20 -8.70
CA ALA A 170 12.72 -16.76 -7.48
C ALA A 170 12.48 -18.28 -7.47
N VAL A 171 13.56 -19.06 -7.35
CA VAL A 171 13.49 -20.54 -7.36
C VAL A 171 13.25 -21.04 -5.96
N ALA A 172 12.12 -21.74 -5.75
CA ALA A 172 11.77 -22.36 -4.47
C ALA A 172 12.34 -23.77 -4.32
N GLY A 173 12.71 -24.43 -5.44
CA GLY A 173 13.22 -25.78 -5.50
C GLY A 173 13.06 -26.34 -6.91
N PRO A 174 13.45 -27.60 -7.17
CA PRO A 174 13.29 -28.21 -8.49
C PRO A 174 11.85 -28.14 -9.00
N GLY A 175 11.64 -27.48 -10.15
CA GLY A 175 10.33 -27.30 -10.76
C GLY A 175 9.35 -26.42 -9.97
N LYS A 176 9.84 -25.62 -9.01
CA LYS A 176 9.02 -24.72 -8.19
C LYS A 176 9.56 -23.30 -8.29
N THR A 177 8.77 -22.40 -8.83
CA THR A 177 9.17 -21.00 -9.05
C THR A 177 8.08 -20.03 -8.67
N LEU A 178 8.49 -18.88 -8.17
CA LEU A 178 7.66 -17.68 -8.04
C LEU A 178 8.20 -16.66 -9.03
N SER A 179 7.39 -16.23 -10.00
CA SER A 179 7.80 -15.29 -11.03
C SER A 179 6.94 -14.04 -11.05
N MET A 180 7.58 -12.92 -11.38
CA MET A 180 6.97 -11.63 -11.65
C MET A 180 7.40 -11.19 -13.05
N THR A 181 6.46 -11.04 -13.96
CA THR A 181 6.74 -10.56 -15.32
C THR A 181 6.23 -9.15 -15.46
N TYR A 182 7.10 -8.27 -15.94
CA TYR A 182 6.82 -6.86 -16.14
C TYR A 182 6.85 -6.50 -17.63
N THR A 183 5.90 -5.70 -18.07
CA THR A 183 5.84 -5.15 -19.43
C THR A 183 5.44 -3.67 -19.37
N LEU A 184 6.35 -2.79 -19.79
CA LEU A 184 6.14 -1.36 -19.87
C LEU A 184 5.49 -1.00 -21.21
N GLY A 185 4.38 -0.29 -21.18
CA GLY A 185 3.70 0.25 -22.37
C GLY A 185 4.48 1.39 -23.05
N ASP A 186 3.88 1.99 -24.06
CA ASP A 186 4.40 3.23 -24.70
C ASP A 186 3.94 4.50 -23.97
N ASP A 187 3.17 4.32 -22.92
CA ASP A 187 2.61 5.34 -22.04
C ASP A 187 3.27 5.31 -20.64
N TYR A 188 2.51 5.57 -19.59
CA TYR A 188 2.93 5.54 -18.18
C TYR A 188 2.54 4.24 -17.48
N MET A 189 2.00 3.25 -18.22
CA MET A 189 1.49 2.00 -17.66
C MET A 189 2.56 0.91 -17.64
N LEU A 190 2.71 0.26 -16.48
CA LEU A 190 3.51 -0.94 -16.29
C LEU A 190 2.57 -2.09 -15.92
N HIS A 191 2.47 -3.09 -16.77
CA HIS A 191 1.75 -4.33 -16.48
C HIS A 191 2.65 -5.29 -15.70
N MET A 192 2.10 -5.96 -14.70
CA MET A 192 2.79 -6.95 -13.89
C MET A 192 1.90 -8.18 -13.69
N SER A 193 2.48 -9.35 -13.86
CA SER A 193 1.85 -10.62 -13.47
C SER A 193 2.70 -11.33 -12.41
N LEU A 194 2.06 -11.93 -11.40
CA LEU A 194 2.68 -12.76 -10.37
C LEU A 194 2.13 -14.19 -10.47
N GLN A 195 3.01 -15.19 -10.60
CA GLN A 195 2.61 -16.57 -10.75
C GLN A 195 3.53 -17.52 -9.95
N ALA A 196 2.91 -18.51 -9.28
CA ALA A 196 3.60 -19.51 -8.48
C ALA A 196 3.49 -20.89 -9.14
N GLU A 197 4.45 -21.26 -9.96
CA GLU A 197 4.43 -22.53 -10.71
C GLU A 197 5.03 -23.67 -9.89
N GLY A 198 4.41 -24.86 -9.99
CA GLY A 198 4.86 -26.07 -9.31
C GLY A 198 4.76 -26.03 -7.79
N MET A 199 4.16 -24.99 -7.22
CA MET A 199 4.16 -24.71 -5.79
C MET A 199 2.85 -25.10 -5.06
N ALA A 200 1.86 -25.68 -5.75
CA ALA A 200 0.54 -25.97 -5.17
C ALA A 200 0.60 -26.74 -3.84
N GLY A 201 1.52 -27.68 -3.72
CA GLY A 201 1.71 -28.48 -2.49
C GLY A 201 2.22 -27.69 -1.28
N LEU A 202 2.76 -26.48 -1.48
CA LEU A 202 3.28 -25.62 -0.42
C LEU A 202 2.17 -24.83 0.27
N PHE A 203 1.06 -24.60 -0.41
CA PHE A 203 -0.06 -23.79 0.08
C PHE A 203 -1.12 -24.64 0.75
N SER A 204 -1.86 -24.04 1.70
CA SER A 204 -3.09 -24.65 2.22
C SER A 204 -4.14 -24.71 1.10
N PRO A 205 -5.03 -25.73 1.07
CA PRO A 205 -6.16 -25.75 0.15
C PRO A 205 -7.08 -24.53 0.23
N SER A 206 -7.08 -23.84 1.37
CA SER A 206 -7.83 -22.60 1.59
C SER A 206 -7.06 -21.32 1.19
N CYS A 207 -5.78 -21.44 0.80
CA CYS A 207 -4.97 -20.29 0.38
C CYS A 207 -5.37 -19.87 -1.04
N ASN A 208 -6.31 -18.95 -1.13
CA ASN A 208 -6.80 -18.38 -2.39
C ASN A 208 -6.61 -16.86 -2.47
N LYS A 209 -5.84 -16.31 -1.53
CA LYS A 209 -5.57 -14.87 -1.43
C LYS A 209 -4.10 -14.62 -1.08
N MET A 210 -3.59 -13.49 -1.54
CA MET A 210 -2.32 -12.95 -1.10
C MET A 210 -2.50 -11.58 -0.46
N SER A 211 -1.62 -11.27 0.48
CA SER A 211 -1.56 -9.95 1.10
C SER A 211 -0.54 -9.07 0.39
N ILE A 212 -0.86 -7.80 0.28
CA ILE A 212 -0.03 -6.76 -0.33
C ILE A 212 0.21 -5.68 0.72
N ASP A 213 1.46 -5.27 0.89
CA ASP A 213 1.84 -4.11 1.70
C ASP A 213 2.63 -3.17 0.80
N TRP A 214 1.97 -2.06 0.42
CA TRP A 214 2.54 -1.02 -0.43
C TRP A 214 2.64 0.28 0.34
N SER A 215 3.82 0.89 0.32
CA SER A 215 4.08 2.17 0.99
C SER A 215 4.95 3.08 0.14
N ASP A 216 4.74 4.37 0.27
CA ASP A 216 5.51 5.41 -0.42
C ASP A 216 5.65 6.67 0.44
N LYS A 217 6.80 7.33 0.36
CA LYS A 217 7.03 8.67 0.85
C LYS A 217 6.94 9.63 -0.33
N ALA A 218 5.80 10.29 -0.47
CA ALA A 218 5.55 11.24 -1.54
C ALA A 218 6.56 12.39 -1.47
N ARG A 219 7.44 12.48 -2.49
CA ARG A 219 8.44 13.54 -2.60
C ARG A 219 7.79 14.89 -2.89
N GLN A 220 8.33 15.93 -2.30
CA GLN A 220 7.99 17.30 -2.67
C GLN A 220 8.56 17.60 -4.05
N GLN A 221 7.71 17.96 -5.01
CA GLN A 221 8.05 18.27 -6.40
C GLN A 221 7.95 19.78 -6.70
N GLU A 222 7.30 20.54 -5.82
CA GLU A 222 7.08 21.97 -5.95
C GLU A 222 7.80 22.76 -4.85
N ARG A 223 8.12 24.03 -5.13
CA ARG A 223 8.76 24.91 -4.12
C ARG A 223 7.82 25.24 -2.96
N GLY A 224 6.52 25.22 -3.20
CA GLY A 224 5.47 25.59 -2.25
C GLY A 224 4.95 24.43 -1.42
N PHE A 225 5.69 23.99 -0.38
CA PHE A 225 5.29 22.85 0.48
C PHE A 225 3.83 22.87 0.92
N MET A 226 3.33 24.00 1.46
CA MET A 226 1.96 24.06 2.00
C MET A 226 0.89 23.83 0.96
N PHE A 227 1.13 24.32 -0.26
CA PHE A 227 0.18 24.19 -1.34
C PHE A 227 0.18 22.77 -1.91
N GLU A 228 1.35 22.21 -2.20
CA GLU A 228 1.48 20.87 -2.72
C GLU A 228 0.98 19.83 -1.69
N ASN A 229 1.34 20.00 -0.40
CA ASN A 229 0.94 19.09 0.68
C ASN A 229 -0.59 19.03 0.85
N ARG A 230 -1.31 20.12 0.59
CA ARG A 230 -2.80 20.16 0.65
C ARG A 230 -3.43 19.19 -0.34
N TYR A 231 -2.85 19.02 -1.53
CA TYR A 231 -3.37 18.14 -2.59
C TYR A 231 -2.71 16.77 -2.62
N THR A 232 -1.85 16.49 -1.63
CA THR A 232 -1.18 15.19 -1.49
C THR A 232 -2.04 14.28 -0.64
N THR A 233 -2.57 13.21 -1.24
CA THR A 233 -3.50 12.31 -0.56
C THR A 233 -3.41 10.89 -1.10
N LEU A 234 -3.81 9.91 -0.27
CA LEU A 234 -4.10 8.55 -0.69
C LEU A 234 -5.54 8.52 -1.19
N THR A 235 -5.74 8.10 -2.43
CA THR A 235 -7.02 8.02 -3.11
C THR A 235 -7.27 6.57 -3.52
N TYR A 236 -8.50 6.13 -3.53
CA TYR A 236 -8.90 4.78 -3.96
C TYR A 236 -10.24 4.84 -4.71
N HIS A 237 -10.55 3.80 -5.47
CA HIS A 237 -11.82 3.66 -6.15
C HIS A 237 -12.52 2.38 -5.67
N GLU A 238 -13.77 2.54 -5.27
CA GLU A 238 -14.64 1.43 -4.92
C GLU A 238 -15.13 0.74 -6.21
N ALA A 239 -14.94 -0.57 -6.31
CA ALA A 239 -15.24 -1.33 -7.53
C ALA A 239 -16.71 -1.19 -8.01
N GLU A 240 -17.65 -0.97 -7.08
CA GLU A 240 -19.08 -0.73 -7.37
C GLU A 240 -19.53 0.67 -6.96
N GLY A 241 -18.59 1.57 -6.69
CA GLY A 241 -18.86 2.90 -6.15
C GLY A 241 -18.20 4.02 -6.92
N GLY A 242 -17.61 4.94 -6.20
CA GLY A 242 -16.90 6.11 -6.72
C GLY A 242 -15.46 6.18 -6.21
N THR A 243 -14.78 7.25 -6.61
CA THR A 243 -13.46 7.58 -6.08
C THR A 243 -13.62 8.30 -4.73
N ASP A 244 -12.88 7.84 -3.74
CA ASP A 244 -12.78 8.46 -2.43
C ASP A 244 -11.31 8.62 -2.02
N HIS A 245 -11.03 9.30 -0.91
CA HIS A 245 -9.68 9.61 -0.46
C HIS A 245 -9.61 9.75 1.05
N LEU A 246 -8.46 9.47 1.63
CA LEU A 246 -8.21 9.78 3.03
C LEU A 246 -8.25 11.30 3.23
N ASN A 247 -8.75 11.73 4.41
CA ASN A 247 -8.82 13.14 4.76
C ASN A 247 -7.45 13.82 4.55
N GLU A 248 -7.46 14.98 3.90
CA GLU A 248 -6.26 15.77 3.57
C GLU A 248 -5.64 16.47 4.77
N GLY A 249 -6.09 16.18 5.99
CA GLY A 249 -5.64 16.80 7.24
C GLY A 249 -4.15 16.71 7.51
N SER A 250 -3.71 17.48 8.52
CA SER A 250 -2.31 17.53 8.98
C SER A 250 -1.97 16.50 10.05
N GLU A 251 -2.90 15.61 10.39
CA GLU A 251 -2.72 14.57 11.40
C GLU A 251 -2.53 13.20 10.73
N LYS A 252 -1.97 12.25 11.48
CA LYS A 252 -1.92 10.87 11.05
C LYS A 252 -3.34 10.31 10.93
N ILE A 253 -3.62 9.65 9.82
CA ILE A 253 -4.89 9.00 9.55
C ILE A 253 -4.63 7.52 9.33
N ASP A 254 -5.41 6.70 10.01
CA ASP A 254 -5.52 5.26 9.82
C ASP A 254 -6.98 4.95 9.51
N GLU A 255 -7.27 4.38 8.35
CA GLU A 255 -8.63 4.10 7.89
C GLU A 255 -8.74 2.67 7.37
N LYS A 256 -9.86 2.02 7.71
CA LYS A 256 -10.24 0.72 7.21
C LYS A 256 -11.32 0.90 6.16
N ILE A 257 -11.07 0.44 4.95
CA ILE A 257 -12.01 0.53 3.82
C ILE A 257 -12.86 -0.73 3.81
N GLU A 258 -14.15 -0.57 4.01
CA GLU A 258 -15.08 -1.70 4.13
C GLU A 258 -15.58 -2.23 2.78
N GLU A 259 -15.31 -1.49 1.69
CA GLU A 259 -15.70 -1.83 0.34
C GLU A 259 -14.58 -2.55 -0.42
N THR A 260 -14.95 -3.25 -1.49
CA THR A 260 -14.01 -3.81 -2.47
C THR A 260 -13.51 -2.68 -3.36
N ILE A 261 -12.20 -2.59 -3.57
CA ILE A 261 -11.58 -1.52 -4.37
C ILE A 261 -10.82 -2.11 -5.56
N ASP A 262 -10.79 -1.42 -6.68
CA ASP A 262 -10.08 -1.86 -7.88
C ASP A 262 -8.73 -1.17 -8.05
N TRP A 263 -8.55 0.08 -7.55
CA TRP A 263 -7.26 0.73 -7.54
C TRP A 263 -7.01 1.59 -6.30
N VAL A 264 -5.73 1.78 -6.00
CA VAL A 264 -5.21 2.68 -4.96
C VAL A 264 -4.16 3.58 -5.57
N SER A 265 -4.18 4.87 -5.22
CA SER A 265 -3.26 5.89 -5.70
C SER A 265 -2.59 6.62 -4.55
N PHE A 266 -1.27 6.71 -4.60
CA PHE A 266 -0.47 7.68 -3.85
C PHE A 266 -0.25 8.90 -4.73
N LYS A 267 -0.96 9.96 -4.41
CA LYS A 267 -1.07 11.14 -5.25
C LYS A 267 -0.40 12.33 -4.57
N ASN A 268 0.44 13.07 -5.30
CA ASN A 268 0.74 14.46 -4.97
C ASN A 268 -0.08 15.42 -5.87
N GLN A 269 0.24 16.70 -5.90
CA GLN A 269 -0.55 17.67 -6.64
C GLN A 269 -0.61 17.38 -8.15
N PHE A 270 0.50 16.95 -8.75
CA PHE A 270 0.64 16.83 -10.21
C PHE A 270 0.95 15.43 -10.70
N PHE A 271 1.34 14.51 -9.82
CA PHE A 271 1.75 13.17 -10.19
C PHE A 271 1.11 12.12 -9.27
N SER A 272 0.97 10.91 -9.80
CA SER A 272 0.47 9.76 -9.05
C SER A 272 1.29 8.51 -9.31
N ALA A 273 1.38 7.68 -8.27
CA ALA A 273 1.68 6.26 -8.37
C ALA A 273 0.38 5.50 -8.07
N ILE A 274 -0.13 4.75 -9.04
CA ILE A 274 -1.40 4.02 -8.93
C ILE A 274 -1.13 2.53 -9.08
N MET A 275 -1.82 1.71 -8.29
CA MET A 275 -1.86 0.26 -8.43
C MET A 275 -3.30 -0.18 -8.65
N VAL A 276 -3.52 -0.91 -9.73
CA VAL A 276 -4.79 -1.53 -10.10
C VAL A 276 -4.66 -3.04 -9.97
N ALA A 277 -5.64 -3.72 -9.40
CA ALA A 277 -5.71 -5.18 -9.37
C ALA A 277 -6.82 -5.67 -10.29
N LYS A 278 -6.51 -6.56 -11.23
CA LYS A 278 -7.50 -7.15 -12.16
C LYS A 278 -8.62 -7.93 -11.47
N ASP A 279 -8.29 -8.58 -10.36
CA ASP A 279 -9.25 -9.33 -9.54
C ASP A 279 -9.72 -8.50 -8.32
N ASN A 280 -9.58 -7.19 -8.35
CA ASN A 280 -9.86 -6.24 -7.27
C ASN A 280 -9.07 -6.51 -5.97
N PHE A 281 -9.07 -5.55 -5.07
CA PHE A 281 -8.65 -5.74 -3.69
C PHE A 281 -9.88 -6.02 -2.84
N ASP A 282 -9.73 -6.97 -1.92
CA ASP A 282 -10.81 -7.36 -1.01
C ASP A 282 -11.22 -6.22 -0.08
N LYS A 283 -12.40 -6.36 0.49
CA LYS A 283 -12.85 -5.59 1.65
C LYS A 283 -11.84 -5.64 2.78
N ASP A 284 -11.92 -4.66 3.66
CA ASP A 284 -11.02 -4.53 4.83
C ASP A 284 -9.57 -4.14 4.47
N ALA A 285 -9.38 -3.44 3.35
CA ALA A 285 -8.11 -2.77 3.09
C ALA A 285 -7.83 -1.75 4.20
N PHE A 286 -6.57 -1.67 4.66
CA PHE A 286 -6.16 -0.73 5.69
C PHE A 286 -5.19 0.28 5.13
N MET A 287 -5.57 1.54 5.22
CA MET A 287 -4.82 2.65 4.62
C MET A 287 -4.34 3.62 5.69
N THR A 288 -3.12 4.10 5.51
CA THR A 288 -2.47 5.04 6.44
C THR A 288 -1.89 6.22 5.67
N SER A 289 -2.07 7.41 6.21
CA SER A 289 -1.42 8.64 5.76
C SER A 289 -0.74 9.33 6.94
N ILE A 290 0.57 9.61 6.83
CA ILE A 290 1.38 10.24 7.88
C ILE A 290 2.01 11.50 7.30
N PRO A 291 1.64 12.70 7.77
CA PRO A 291 2.26 13.94 7.34
C PRO A 291 3.77 13.96 7.64
N GLN A 292 4.53 14.58 6.75
CA GLN A 292 5.97 14.77 6.93
C GLN A 292 6.28 16.23 7.26
N GLU A 293 7.42 16.47 7.90
CA GLU A 293 7.83 17.82 8.30
C GLU A 293 8.23 18.65 7.08
N LYS A 294 7.88 19.94 7.09
CA LYS A 294 8.34 20.91 6.10
C LYS A 294 9.86 20.95 6.09
N GLY A 295 10.46 20.86 4.90
CA GLY A 295 11.92 20.84 4.72
C GLY A 295 12.54 19.45 4.78
N SER A 296 11.77 18.38 5.05
CA SER A 296 12.23 17.00 4.95
C SER A 296 12.46 16.54 3.51
N GLY A 297 11.89 17.24 2.52
CA GLY A 297 11.84 16.83 1.12
C GLY A 297 10.67 15.90 0.78
N TYR A 298 9.84 15.60 1.76
CA TYR A 298 8.66 14.75 1.62
C TYR A 298 7.40 15.48 2.11
N LEU A 299 6.26 15.09 1.56
CA LEU A 299 4.95 15.64 1.89
C LEU A 299 4.20 14.75 2.88
N LYS A 300 3.98 13.51 2.50
CA LYS A 300 3.31 12.49 3.31
C LYS A 300 3.95 11.13 3.10
N GLN A 301 3.83 10.27 4.09
CA GLN A 301 4.11 8.84 3.95
C GLN A 301 2.78 8.10 3.90
N PHE A 302 2.57 7.34 2.82
CA PHE A 302 1.41 6.51 2.61
C PHE A 302 1.71 5.03 2.84
N GLN A 303 0.70 4.28 3.26
CA GLN A 303 0.72 2.83 3.28
C GLN A 303 -0.67 2.29 2.96
N ALA A 304 -0.74 1.28 2.09
CA ALA A 304 -1.94 0.52 1.81
C ALA A 304 -1.66 -0.97 2.04
N LYS A 305 -2.41 -1.58 2.95
CA LYS A 305 -2.41 -3.02 3.21
C LYS A 305 -3.67 -3.61 2.65
N MET A 306 -3.52 -4.48 1.67
CA MET A 306 -4.61 -5.00 0.86
C MET A 306 -4.50 -6.52 0.73
N LYS A 307 -5.57 -7.14 0.28
CA LYS A 307 -5.59 -8.55 -0.16
C LYS A 307 -6.24 -8.64 -1.52
N THR A 308 -5.79 -9.59 -2.32
CA THR A 308 -6.40 -9.90 -3.62
C THR A 308 -6.36 -11.41 -3.89
N ALA A 309 -7.06 -11.85 -4.93
CA ALA A 309 -7.09 -13.25 -5.33
C ALA A 309 -5.70 -13.78 -5.70
N PHE A 310 -5.44 -15.01 -5.32
CA PHE A 310 -4.23 -15.75 -5.64
C PHE A 310 -4.59 -17.19 -6.01
N ASP A 311 -4.05 -17.68 -7.12
CA ASP A 311 -4.20 -19.09 -7.52
C ASP A 311 -2.99 -19.92 -7.06
N PRO A 312 -3.11 -20.68 -5.97
CA PRO A 312 -2.03 -21.53 -5.47
C PRO A 312 -1.66 -22.67 -6.40
N THR A 313 -2.51 -22.99 -7.39
CA THR A 313 -2.22 -24.05 -8.38
C THR A 313 -1.26 -23.58 -9.46
N GLY A 314 -1.05 -22.26 -9.59
CA GLY A 314 -0.18 -21.65 -10.59
C GLY A 314 -0.73 -21.69 -12.01
N LYS A 315 -2.03 -21.99 -12.21
CA LYS A 315 -2.66 -21.99 -13.54
C LYS A 315 -3.05 -20.59 -14.00
N LYS A 316 -3.40 -19.73 -13.06
CA LYS A 316 -3.77 -18.33 -13.29
C LYS A 316 -2.76 -17.43 -12.59
N ALA A 317 -2.19 -16.47 -13.31
CA ALA A 317 -1.41 -15.40 -12.71
C ALA A 317 -2.32 -14.37 -12.03
N SER A 318 -1.85 -13.74 -10.96
CA SER A 318 -2.45 -12.53 -10.43
C SER A 318 -1.90 -11.33 -11.20
N GLU A 319 -2.78 -10.51 -11.77
CA GLU A 319 -2.41 -9.43 -12.68
C GLU A 319 -2.64 -8.07 -12.04
N PHE A 320 -1.65 -7.18 -12.21
CA PHE A 320 -1.66 -5.81 -11.73
C PHE A 320 -1.25 -4.85 -12.84
N GLU A 321 -1.75 -3.64 -12.76
CA GLU A 321 -1.31 -2.52 -13.56
C GLU A 321 -0.82 -1.41 -12.64
N PHE A 322 0.32 -0.81 -12.99
CA PHE A 322 0.84 0.35 -12.28
C PHE A 322 0.86 1.52 -13.24
N TYR A 323 0.42 2.66 -12.76
CA TYR A 323 0.58 3.94 -13.43
C TYR A 323 1.58 4.78 -12.67
N PHE A 324 2.59 5.29 -13.35
CA PHE A 324 3.55 6.24 -12.80
C PHE A 324 3.60 7.46 -13.73
N GLY A 325 2.88 8.50 -13.40
CA GLY A 325 2.74 9.60 -14.33
C GLY A 325 2.03 10.85 -13.80
N PRO A 326 1.81 11.86 -14.69
CA PRO A 326 1.15 13.10 -14.34
C PRO A 326 -0.36 12.90 -14.12
N ASN A 327 -0.94 13.74 -13.23
CA ASN A 327 -2.38 13.81 -12.98
C ASN A 327 -3.11 14.56 -14.11
N ASP A 328 -2.87 14.16 -15.37
CA ASP A 328 -3.52 14.73 -16.52
C ASP A 328 -4.80 13.96 -16.84
N PHE A 329 -5.94 14.66 -16.79
CA PHE A 329 -7.25 14.05 -17.02
C PHE A 329 -7.36 13.37 -18.40
N GLN A 330 -6.68 13.89 -19.43
CA GLN A 330 -6.71 13.29 -20.77
C GLN A 330 -5.92 11.97 -20.82
N ILE A 331 -4.86 11.85 -20.01
CA ILE A 331 -4.03 10.65 -19.92
C ILE A 331 -4.73 9.59 -19.07
N LEU A 332 -5.34 10.00 -17.95
CA LEU A 332 -5.99 9.07 -17.00
C LEU A 332 -7.35 8.52 -17.50
N LYS A 333 -7.93 9.13 -18.53
CA LYS A 333 -9.24 8.72 -19.10
C LYS A 333 -9.12 7.60 -20.14
N ASN A 334 -7.94 7.35 -20.69
CA ASN A 334 -7.68 6.30 -21.69
C ASN A 334 -7.19 5.04 -21.03
#